data_e4f7db48dae91ea83781691f7446398e
#
_entry.id   e4f7db48dae91ea83781691f7446398e
#
_cell.length_a   1.000
_cell.length_b   1.000
_cell.length_c   1.000
_cell.angle_alpha   90.00
_cell.angle_beta   90.00
_cell.angle_gamma   90.00
#
_symmetry.space_group_name_H-M   'P 1'
#
loop_
_entity.id
_entity.type
_entity.pdbx_description
1 polymer ?
#
loop_
_entity_poly.entity_id
_entity_poly.type
_entity_poly.pdbx_seq_one_letter_code
_entity_poly.pdbx_strand_id
1 'polypeptide(L)'
;LAEGAKLLPLSQDKFAIVDSDDYDRLNTYKWCLSKTPRTNYAMRSTKARRIKGKRAKRKTILMHRFILNAPPGLVVDHINHDGLDNRKSNLRLCTRKQNNHNKRPQGKTSKYKGVYFSKLRKKFIARIQMNGKTTYIGLFTDQIAAAKAYDKKARELFGEFAYLNFP
;
A
#
# COMPACT_ATOMS: atom_id res chain seq x y z
N LEU A 1 -3.53 -17.60 11.82
CA LEU A 1 -3.90 -17.19 10.48
C LEU A 1 -5.42 -17.18 10.37
N ALA A 2 -5.96 -16.28 9.56
CA ALA A 2 -7.38 -16.31 9.23
C ALA A 2 -7.70 -17.63 8.50
N GLU A 3 -8.93 -18.13 8.67
CA GLU A 3 -9.41 -19.30 7.95
C GLU A 3 -9.25 -19.12 6.44
N GLY A 4 -8.78 -20.15 5.73
CA GLY A 4 -8.51 -20.07 4.28
C GLY A 4 -7.21 -19.36 3.88
N ALA A 5 -6.31 -18.99 4.80
CA ALA A 5 -5.02 -18.41 4.51
C ALA A 5 -3.86 -19.40 4.73
N LYS A 6 -2.84 -19.35 3.85
CA LYS A 6 -1.61 -20.15 3.93
C LYS A 6 -0.37 -19.27 3.93
N LEU A 7 0.71 -19.75 4.56
CA LEU A 7 2.03 -19.13 4.51
C LEU A 7 2.83 -19.69 3.35
N LEU A 8 3.25 -18.82 2.43
CA LEU A 8 4.12 -19.18 1.33
C LEU A 8 5.56 -18.77 1.64
N PRO A 9 6.53 -19.71 1.63
CA PRO A 9 7.91 -19.40 1.99
C PRO A 9 8.58 -18.46 0.97
N LEU A 10 9.36 -17.52 1.49
CA LEU A 10 10.20 -16.60 0.74
C LEU A 10 11.67 -16.85 1.11
N SER A 11 12.60 -16.14 0.47
CA SER A 11 13.98 -16.07 0.94
C SER A 11 14.08 -15.39 2.31
N GLN A 12 15.17 -15.64 3.06
CA GLN A 12 15.50 -15.03 4.35
C GLN A 12 14.48 -15.36 5.46
N ASP A 13 13.97 -16.60 5.48
CA ASP A 13 13.03 -17.12 6.49
C ASP A 13 11.80 -16.23 6.70
N LYS A 14 11.34 -15.61 5.62
CA LYS A 14 10.13 -14.82 5.58
C LYS A 14 9.04 -15.54 4.81
N PHE A 15 7.81 -15.14 5.08
CA PHE A 15 6.62 -15.72 4.46
C PHE A 15 5.73 -14.62 3.89
N ALA A 16 5.04 -14.96 2.81
CA ALA A 16 3.90 -14.19 2.35
C ALA A 16 2.61 -14.90 2.77
N ILE A 17 1.59 -14.13 3.14
CA ILE A 17 0.25 -14.64 3.42
C ILE A 17 -0.51 -14.63 2.10
N VAL A 18 -1.09 -15.75 1.73
CA VAL A 18 -1.87 -15.92 0.49
C VAL A 18 -3.15 -16.70 0.79
N ASP A 19 -4.15 -16.58 -0.08
CA ASP A 19 -5.34 -17.44 0.00
C ASP A 19 -4.97 -18.89 -0.32
N SER A 20 -5.64 -19.86 0.32
CA SER A 20 -5.42 -21.29 0.09
C SER A 20 -5.56 -21.69 -1.37
N ASP A 21 -6.51 -21.08 -2.09
CA ASP A 21 -6.79 -21.35 -3.50
C ASP A 21 -5.66 -20.93 -4.44
N ASP A 22 -4.90 -19.90 -4.06
CA ASP A 22 -3.76 -19.43 -4.83
C ASP A 22 -2.45 -20.14 -4.47
N TYR A 23 -2.41 -20.85 -3.33
CA TYR A 23 -1.17 -21.40 -2.79
C TYR A 23 -0.45 -22.34 -3.76
N ASP A 24 -1.13 -23.32 -4.30
CA ASP A 24 -0.49 -24.33 -5.15
C ASP A 24 0.07 -23.71 -6.43
N ARG A 25 -0.67 -22.80 -7.06
CA ARG A 25 -0.23 -22.03 -8.23
C ARG A 25 1.01 -21.17 -7.93
N LEU A 26 1.05 -20.55 -6.76
CA LEU A 26 2.17 -19.71 -6.35
C LEU A 26 3.38 -20.53 -5.94
N ASN A 27 3.18 -21.68 -5.28
CA ASN A 27 4.25 -22.55 -4.78
C ASN A 27 5.05 -23.25 -5.89
N THR A 28 4.55 -23.22 -7.14
CA THR A 28 5.32 -23.67 -8.31
C THR A 28 6.55 -22.80 -8.60
N TYR A 29 6.65 -21.62 -7.99
CA TYR A 29 7.72 -20.65 -8.21
C TYR A 29 8.52 -20.40 -6.93
N LYS A 30 9.82 -20.12 -7.09
CA LYS A 30 10.66 -19.61 -5.99
C LYS A 30 10.47 -18.10 -5.87
N TRP A 31 9.92 -17.67 -4.75
CA TRP A 31 9.71 -16.26 -4.41
C TRP A 31 10.79 -15.75 -3.47
N CYS A 32 11.16 -14.50 -3.62
CA CYS A 32 12.18 -13.83 -2.82
C CYS A 32 11.59 -12.61 -2.12
N LEU A 33 12.14 -12.28 -0.96
CA LEU A 33 11.85 -11.05 -0.26
C LEU A 33 12.46 -9.85 -0.97
N SER A 34 11.67 -8.84 -1.27
CA SER A 34 12.13 -7.51 -1.71
C SER A 34 11.94 -6.51 -0.58
N LYS A 35 13.03 -6.04 0.00
CA LYS A 35 13.00 -5.03 1.07
C LYS A 35 12.87 -3.65 0.47
N THR A 36 11.95 -2.84 1.00
CA THR A 36 11.84 -1.41 0.69
C THR A 36 11.74 -0.61 1.99
N PRO A 37 11.99 0.70 1.98
CA PRO A 37 11.96 1.51 3.20
C PRO A 37 10.59 1.55 3.91
N ARG A 38 9.51 1.21 3.22
CA ARG A 38 8.14 1.33 3.76
C ARG A 38 7.48 0.00 4.09
N THR A 39 7.70 -1.01 3.28
CA THR A 39 7.15 -2.36 3.43
C THR A 39 7.96 -3.33 2.60
N ASN A 40 7.83 -4.61 2.88
CA ASN A 40 8.46 -5.67 2.11
C ASN A 40 7.47 -6.22 1.07
N TYR A 41 7.99 -6.77 -0.01
CA TYR A 41 7.17 -7.42 -1.04
C TYR A 41 7.72 -8.81 -1.37
N ALA A 42 6.82 -9.70 -1.77
CA ALA A 42 7.20 -10.95 -2.40
C ALA A 42 7.37 -10.73 -3.91
N MET A 43 8.54 -11.14 -4.44
CA MET A 43 8.84 -11.02 -5.87
C MET A 43 9.57 -12.25 -6.40
N ARG A 44 9.56 -12.43 -7.71
CA ARG A 44 10.42 -13.36 -8.43
C ARG A 44 10.98 -12.73 -9.69
N SER A 45 12.09 -13.27 -10.19
CA SER A 45 12.67 -12.85 -11.47
C SER A 45 12.45 -13.94 -12.51
N THR A 46 12.17 -13.54 -13.75
CA THR A 46 12.16 -14.47 -14.88
C THR A 46 13.58 -14.96 -15.16
N LYS A 47 13.70 -16.20 -15.70
CA LYS A 47 14.99 -16.68 -16.20
C LYS A 47 15.49 -15.76 -17.32
N ALA A 48 16.75 -15.38 -17.29
CA ALA A 48 17.36 -14.66 -18.40
C ALA A 48 17.49 -15.60 -19.60
N ARG A 49 16.92 -15.22 -20.75
CA ARG A 49 17.16 -15.93 -22.02
C ARG A 49 18.28 -15.22 -22.78
N ARG A 50 19.05 -15.98 -23.57
CA ARG A 50 19.95 -15.40 -24.58
C ARG A 50 19.16 -15.29 -25.90
N ILE A 51 19.11 -14.08 -26.46
CA ILE A 51 18.51 -13.82 -27.77
C ILE A 51 19.61 -13.20 -28.65
N LYS A 52 19.94 -13.85 -29.75
CA LYS A 52 21.01 -13.43 -30.70
C LYS A 52 22.33 -13.10 -29.99
N GLY A 53 22.80 -13.96 -29.09
CA GLY A 53 24.06 -13.77 -28.36
C GLY A 53 24.03 -12.76 -27.22
N LYS A 54 23.00 -11.93 -27.09
CA LYS A 54 22.86 -10.94 -26.04
C LYS A 54 22.01 -11.47 -24.87
N ARG A 55 22.39 -11.13 -23.64
CA ARG A 55 21.66 -11.53 -22.42
C ARG A 55 20.39 -10.66 -22.29
N ALA A 56 19.23 -11.27 -22.36
CA ALA A 56 17.98 -10.54 -22.13
C ALA A 56 17.88 -10.05 -20.67
N LYS A 57 17.30 -8.88 -20.47
CA LYS A 57 17.05 -8.34 -19.12
C LYS A 57 16.08 -9.25 -18.36
N ARG A 58 16.40 -9.55 -17.11
CA ARG A 58 15.48 -10.24 -16.20
C ARG A 58 14.28 -9.34 -15.94
N LYS A 59 13.07 -9.89 -16.01
CA LYS A 59 11.85 -9.19 -15.63
C LYS A 59 11.48 -9.56 -14.20
N THR A 60 11.25 -8.55 -13.35
CA THR A 60 10.73 -8.74 -12.00
C THR A 60 9.22 -8.88 -12.05
N ILE A 61 8.70 -9.87 -11.33
CA ILE A 61 7.27 -10.13 -11.16
C ILE A 61 6.97 -10.01 -9.68
N LEU A 62 6.09 -9.08 -9.31
CA LEU A 62 5.60 -8.91 -7.95
C LEU A 62 4.41 -9.85 -7.72
N MET A 63 4.34 -10.51 -6.55
CA MET A 63 3.33 -11.52 -6.22
C MET A 63 1.92 -10.96 -6.30
N HIS A 64 1.65 -9.82 -5.67
CA HIS A 64 0.35 -9.15 -5.71
C HIS A 64 -0.13 -8.86 -7.15
N ARG A 65 0.80 -8.45 -8.04
CA ARG A 65 0.45 -8.25 -9.46
C ARG A 65 0.16 -9.55 -10.19
N PHE A 66 0.86 -10.62 -9.81
CA PHE A 66 0.65 -11.95 -10.38
C PHE A 66 -0.69 -12.53 -9.95
N ILE A 67 -1.07 -12.37 -8.66
CA ILE A 67 -2.34 -12.85 -8.10
C ILE A 67 -3.52 -12.17 -8.81
N LEU A 68 -3.53 -10.83 -8.89
CA LEU A 68 -4.63 -10.05 -9.47
C LEU A 68 -4.55 -9.93 -11.01
N ASN A 69 -3.56 -10.55 -11.64
CA ASN A 69 -3.32 -10.38 -13.08
C ASN A 69 -3.37 -8.90 -13.51
N ALA A 70 -2.68 -8.04 -12.73
CA ALA A 70 -2.82 -6.60 -12.83
C ALA A 70 -2.40 -6.06 -14.21
N PRO A 71 -3.29 -5.37 -14.95
CA PRO A 71 -2.99 -4.86 -16.27
C PRO A 71 -1.94 -3.73 -16.23
N PRO A 72 -1.28 -3.43 -17.38
CA PRO A 72 -0.45 -2.25 -17.50
C PRO A 72 -1.24 -0.97 -17.16
N GLY A 73 -0.56 0.00 -16.51
CA GLY A 73 -1.18 1.28 -16.12
C GLY A 73 -1.84 1.27 -14.74
N LEU A 74 -2.34 0.13 -14.25
CA LEU A 74 -2.82 0.01 -12.88
C LEU A 74 -1.73 -0.48 -11.92
N VAL A 75 -1.88 -0.11 -10.66
CA VAL A 75 -1.08 -0.61 -9.55
C VAL A 75 -1.95 -1.47 -8.63
N VAL A 76 -1.30 -2.30 -7.82
CA VAL A 76 -1.98 -3.04 -6.76
C VAL A 76 -1.65 -2.36 -5.45
N ASP A 77 -2.67 -2.03 -4.69
CA ASP A 77 -2.59 -1.48 -3.34
C ASP A 77 -2.85 -2.57 -2.30
N HIS A 78 -2.08 -2.55 -1.22
CA HIS A 78 -2.33 -3.37 -0.03
C HIS A 78 -3.13 -2.52 0.97
N ILE A 79 -4.36 -2.90 1.23
CA ILE A 79 -5.31 -2.12 2.04
C ILE A 79 -4.75 -1.88 3.45
N ASN A 80 -4.16 -2.91 4.06
CA ASN A 80 -3.55 -2.86 5.40
C ASN A 80 -2.09 -2.34 5.41
N HIS A 81 -1.51 -2.00 4.25
CA HIS A 81 -0.11 -1.57 4.06
C HIS A 81 0.95 -2.63 4.37
N ASP A 82 0.58 -3.90 4.50
CA ASP A 82 1.53 -5.00 4.58
C ASP A 82 1.72 -5.63 3.20
N GLY A 83 2.86 -5.38 2.57
CA GLY A 83 3.17 -5.90 1.23
C GLY A 83 3.45 -7.41 1.19
N LEU A 84 3.44 -8.10 2.34
CA LEU A 84 3.51 -9.56 2.43
C LEU A 84 2.16 -10.23 2.63
N ASP A 85 1.10 -9.47 2.95
CA ASP A 85 -0.27 -9.97 2.99
C ASP A 85 -0.90 -9.88 1.59
N ASN A 86 -0.76 -10.95 0.83
CA ASN A 86 -1.19 -11.04 -0.56
C ASN A 86 -2.54 -11.77 -0.74
N ARG A 87 -3.38 -11.81 0.29
CA ARG A 87 -4.76 -12.29 0.17
C ARG A 87 -5.58 -11.35 -0.72
N LYS A 88 -6.46 -11.89 -1.55
CA LYS A 88 -7.31 -11.09 -2.44
C LYS A 88 -8.16 -10.06 -1.68
N SER A 89 -8.61 -10.41 -0.47
CA SER A 89 -9.35 -9.50 0.43
C SER A 89 -8.55 -8.26 0.85
N ASN A 90 -7.21 -8.34 0.83
CA ASN A 90 -6.31 -7.23 1.15
C ASN A 90 -5.74 -6.52 -0.09
N LEU A 91 -5.99 -7.06 -1.29
CA LEU A 91 -5.46 -6.52 -2.53
C LEU A 91 -6.56 -5.83 -3.35
N ARG A 92 -6.25 -4.67 -3.90
CA ARG A 92 -7.14 -4.00 -4.86
C ARG A 92 -6.38 -3.37 -6.01
N LEU A 93 -6.99 -3.40 -7.19
CA LEU A 93 -6.50 -2.66 -8.35
C LEU A 93 -6.85 -1.18 -8.21
N CYS A 94 -5.89 -0.31 -8.48
CA CYS A 94 -6.12 1.12 -8.41
C CYS A 94 -5.20 1.90 -9.34
N THR A 95 -5.52 3.15 -9.60
CA THR A 95 -4.61 4.10 -10.24
C THR A 95 -3.53 4.55 -9.26
N ARG A 96 -2.41 5.08 -9.77
CA ARG A 96 -1.38 5.70 -8.92
C ARG A 96 -1.93 6.81 -8.02
N LYS A 97 -2.94 7.54 -8.49
CA LYS A 97 -3.62 8.60 -7.75
C LYS A 97 -4.35 8.03 -6.54
N GLN A 98 -5.19 7.01 -6.74
CA GLN A 98 -5.91 6.32 -5.68
C GLN A 98 -4.94 5.68 -4.66
N ASN A 99 -3.89 5.00 -5.11
CA ASN A 99 -2.87 4.45 -4.21
C ASN A 99 -2.19 5.53 -3.34
N ASN A 100 -2.01 6.76 -3.88
CA ASN A 100 -1.47 7.86 -3.09
C ASN A 100 -2.41 8.30 -1.96
N HIS A 101 -3.73 8.13 -2.12
CA HIS A 101 -4.69 8.45 -1.07
C HIS A 101 -4.59 7.49 0.12
N ASN A 102 -4.24 6.22 -0.12
CA ASN A 102 -4.01 5.22 0.94
C ASN A 102 -2.63 5.33 1.63
N LYS A 103 -1.72 6.22 1.24
CA LYS A 103 -0.41 6.34 1.89
C LYS A 103 -0.51 6.73 3.36
N ARG A 104 0.32 6.09 4.20
CA ARG A 104 0.50 6.43 5.61
C ARG A 104 0.94 7.89 5.79
N PRO A 105 0.65 8.51 6.95
CA PRO A 105 1.09 9.87 7.24
C PRO A 105 2.61 10.02 7.17
N GLN A 106 3.07 11.19 6.75
CA GLN A 106 4.50 11.54 6.66
C GLN A 106 4.79 12.84 7.41
N GLY A 107 3.85 13.27 8.27
CA GLY A 107 3.97 14.51 9.02
C GLY A 107 5.05 14.45 10.10
N LYS A 108 5.77 15.57 10.29
CA LYS A 108 6.80 15.71 11.34
C LYS A 108 6.22 16.22 12.67
N THR A 109 5.05 16.89 12.65
CA THR A 109 4.46 17.58 13.80
C THR A 109 3.22 16.92 14.36
N SER A 110 2.70 15.90 13.66
CA SER A 110 1.59 15.05 14.11
C SER A 110 1.76 13.65 13.52
N LYS A 111 1.35 12.63 14.25
CA LYS A 111 1.30 11.24 13.77
C LYS A 111 0.09 10.98 12.86
N TYR A 112 -0.86 11.90 12.80
CA TYR A 112 -2.09 11.75 12.02
C TYR A 112 -1.95 12.35 10.63
N LYS A 113 -2.49 11.65 9.63
CA LYS A 113 -2.52 12.11 8.25
C LYS A 113 -3.39 13.36 8.14
N GLY A 114 -2.86 14.34 7.39
CA GLY A 114 -3.56 15.60 7.14
C GLY A 114 -3.61 16.57 8.32
N VAL A 115 -2.98 16.23 9.45
CA VAL A 115 -2.94 17.05 10.65
C VAL A 115 -1.53 17.56 10.88
N TYR A 116 -1.39 18.82 11.25
CA TYR A 116 -0.11 19.42 11.66
C TYR A 116 -0.33 20.51 12.73
N PHE A 117 0.65 20.69 13.60
CA PHE A 117 0.60 21.71 14.64
C PHE A 117 1.14 23.04 14.12
N SER A 118 0.34 24.08 14.26
CA SER A 118 0.75 25.46 13.95
C SER A 118 1.33 26.13 15.19
N LYS A 119 2.64 26.36 15.20
CA LYS A 119 3.33 27.07 16.31
C LYS A 119 2.77 28.48 16.51
N LEU A 120 2.48 29.19 15.42
CA LEU A 120 1.95 30.55 15.46
C LEU A 120 0.56 30.61 16.12
N ARG A 121 -0.32 29.67 15.76
CA ARG A 121 -1.70 29.62 16.26
C ARG A 121 -1.86 28.79 17.54
N LYS A 122 -0.81 28.05 17.95
CA LYS A 122 -0.81 27.09 19.07
C LYS A 122 -1.97 26.09 18.99
N LYS A 123 -2.32 25.68 17.76
CA LYS A 123 -3.48 24.79 17.46
C LYS A 123 -3.12 23.82 16.35
N PHE A 124 -3.91 22.76 16.21
CA PHE A 124 -3.81 21.78 15.13
C PHE A 124 -4.65 22.22 13.94
N ILE A 125 -4.06 22.10 12.75
CA ILE A 125 -4.72 22.38 11.48
C ILE A 125 -4.95 21.05 10.77
N ALA A 126 -6.19 20.80 10.35
CA ALA A 126 -6.52 19.72 9.45
C ALA A 126 -6.64 20.25 8.00
N ARG A 127 -5.99 19.55 7.07
CA ARG A 127 -6.05 19.84 5.63
C ARG A 127 -5.98 18.55 4.83
N ILE A 128 -6.54 18.59 3.62
CA ILE A 128 -6.53 17.48 2.68
C ILE A 128 -6.09 17.98 1.30
N GLN A 129 -5.34 17.15 0.58
CA GLN A 129 -4.87 17.48 -0.76
C GLN A 129 -5.52 16.57 -1.79
N MET A 130 -6.13 17.15 -2.82
CA MET A 130 -6.71 16.46 -3.96
C MET A 130 -6.34 17.19 -5.25
N ASN A 131 -5.83 16.47 -6.25
CA ASN A 131 -5.46 17.03 -7.56
C ASN A 131 -4.53 18.25 -7.51
N GLY A 132 -3.54 18.24 -6.60
CA GLY A 132 -2.62 19.37 -6.40
C GLY A 132 -3.18 20.51 -5.55
N LYS A 133 -4.49 20.58 -5.34
CA LYS A 133 -5.15 21.57 -4.49
C LYS A 133 -5.21 21.12 -3.04
N THR A 134 -4.81 21.99 -2.12
CA THR A 134 -4.94 21.78 -0.68
C THR A 134 -6.20 22.47 -0.17
N THR A 135 -7.08 21.70 0.45
CA THR A 135 -8.30 22.22 1.09
C THR A 135 -8.07 22.27 2.60
N TYR A 136 -8.29 23.42 3.18
CA TYR A 136 -8.34 23.63 4.63
C TYR A 136 -9.65 23.08 5.17
N ILE A 137 -9.56 22.25 6.25
CA ILE A 137 -10.73 21.63 6.87
C ILE A 137 -11.11 22.39 8.14
N GLY A 138 -10.12 22.74 8.97
CA GLY A 138 -10.39 23.46 10.21
C GLY A 138 -9.16 23.61 11.11
N LEU A 139 -9.38 24.37 12.19
CA LEU A 139 -8.44 24.64 13.28
C LEU A 139 -8.99 24.04 14.58
N PHE A 140 -8.19 23.25 15.27
CA PHE A 140 -8.61 22.47 16.43
C PHE A 140 -7.64 22.65 17.60
N THR A 141 -8.15 22.61 18.81
CA THR A 141 -7.35 22.58 20.03
C THR A 141 -6.76 21.20 20.29
N ASP A 142 -7.46 20.16 19.84
CA ASP A 142 -7.07 18.76 20.00
C ASP A 142 -6.73 18.11 18.63
N GLN A 143 -5.64 17.32 18.64
CA GLN A 143 -5.17 16.64 17.45
C GLN A 143 -6.09 15.47 17.00
N ILE A 144 -6.81 14.84 17.95
CA ILE A 144 -7.73 13.74 17.63
C ILE A 144 -8.96 14.30 16.92
N ALA A 145 -9.49 15.44 17.40
CA ALA A 145 -10.59 16.13 16.73
C ALA A 145 -10.20 16.55 15.30
N ALA A 146 -8.97 17.08 15.11
CA ALA A 146 -8.44 17.40 13.79
C ALA A 146 -8.34 16.17 12.87
N ALA A 147 -7.88 15.03 13.43
CA ALA A 147 -7.75 13.79 12.67
C ALA A 147 -9.11 13.18 12.29
N LYS A 148 -10.09 13.23 13.18
CA LYS A 148 -11.49 12.80 12.88
C LYS A 148 -12.11 13.67 11.78
N ALA A 149 -11.89 14.99 11.82
CA ALA A 149 -12.35 15.89 10.77
C ALA A 149 -11.68 15.60 9.41
N TYR A 150 -10.37 15.28 9.42
CA TYR A 150 -9.68 14.79 8.23
C TYR A 150 -10.31 13.50 7.70
N ASP A 151 -10.54 12.50 8.58
CA ASP A 151 -11.08 11.20 8.19
C ASP A 151 -12.47 11.32 7.56
N LYS A 152 -13.35 12.17 8.13
CA LYS A 152 -14.66 12.48 7.53
C LYS A 152 -14.48 12.99 6.10
N LYS A 153 -13.61 13.99 5.90
CA LYS A 153 -13.38 14.58 4.58
C LYS A 153 -12.69 13.62 3.62
N ALA A 154 -11.81 12.77 4.12
CA ALA A 154 -11.13 11.74 3.32
C ALA A 154 -12.11 10.67 2.82
N ARG A 155 -13.06 10.21 3.64
CA ARG A 155 -14.14 9.30 3.21
C ARG A 155 -15.00 9.91 2.10
N GLU A 156 -15.39 11.17 2.24
CA GLU A 156 -16.17 11.89 1.23
C GLU A 156 -15.44 11.99 -0.12
N LEU A 157 -14.14 12.29 -0.10
CA LEU A 157 -13.38 12.57 -1.32
C LEU A 157 -12.75 11.33 -1.98
N PHE A 158 -12.35 10.33 -1.20
CA PHE A 158 -11.54 9.22 -1.67
C PHE A 158 -12.22 7.85 -1.51
N GLY A 159 -13.39 7.80 -0.83
CA GLY A 159 -14.15 6.58 -0.61
C GLY A 159 -13.27 5.48 0.01
N GLU A 160 -13.33 4.29 -0.57
CA GLU A 160 -12.56 3.12 -0.16
C GLU A 160 -11.03 3.30 -0.22
N PHE A 161 -10.53 4.24 -1.04
CA PHE A 161 -9.10 4.53 -1.15
C PHE A 161 -8.60 5.51 -0.10
N ALA A 162 -9.44 5.98 0.80
CA ALA A 162 -9.03 6.86 1.88
C ALA A 162 -8.14 6.12 2.89
N TYR A 163 -6.98 6.70 3.22
CA TYR A 163 -6.32 6.37 4.47
C TYR A 163 -7.07 7.07 5.59
N LEU A 164 -7.50 6.30 6.57
CA LEU A 164 -8.15 6.83 7.78
C LEU A 164 -7.19 6.73 8.96
N ASN A 165 -7.20 7.75 9.81
CA ASN A 165 -6.44 7.74 11.06
C ASN A 165 -7.13 6.84 12.10
N PHE A 166 -8.46 6.72 11.98
CA PHE A 166 -9.34 5.87 12.79
C PHE A 166 -10.27 5.12 11.83
N PRO A 167 -9.89 3.90 11.40
CA PRO A 167 -10.67 3.07 10.48
C PRO A 167 -11.96 2.54 11.10
#